data_24dc459d779a24c983c3f3385108c63f
#
_entry.id   24dc459d779a24c983c3f3385108c63f
#
_cell.length_a   1.000
_cell.length_b   1.000
_cell.length_c   1.000
_cell.angle_alpha   90.00
_cell.angle_beta   90.00
_cell.angle_gamma   90.00
#
_symmetry.space_group_name_H-M   'P 1'
#
loop_
_entity.id
_entity.type
_entity.pdbx_description
1 polymer ?
#
loop_
_entity_poly.entity_id
_entity_poly.type
_entity_poly.pdbx_seq_one_letter_code
_entity_poly.pdbx_strand_id
1 'polypeptide(L)'
;MKTLSCGILVLSILFGSVTSAQQFKSDVSKKGTTAASFLSISQGARAAAMGSAFVAVADDWSAMYWNPAGIATTPNGVTFDHTQWFADIGYNFVAGSVNLGSIGAIGMSLTSSTIGDMKVTTVNAPDGTGEVFNMSQVAFSVAYAIQLTDNFAIGFNPKFVYERIWKMSANAMAIDMGVKYRTPFDGIVLGMSISNFGQKMRMTGQNAVVLYDADPASSANNGRVPAEMSTGDWALPLNFRVGLAYQPSLGDMHRLVLAVDAMHPSDDYESVNVGGEYTFDGFLSFRGGYKALFLKESEESFSLGFGIRQQIMGHLSLSADYCYVNFGRLNDIQKISVSMGF
;
A
#
# COMPACT_ATOMS: atom_id res chain seq x y z
N MET A 1 -33.90 -2.38 28.99
CA MET A 1 -34.46 -3.24 27.92
C MET A 1 -34.94 -2.50 26.66
N LYS A 2 -34.98 -1.16 26.61
CA LYS A 2 -35.38 -0.40 25.39
C LYS A 2 -34.26 -0.03 24.42
N THR A 3 -33.01 -0.10 24.83
CA THR A 3 -31.83 0.25 24.00
C THR A 3 -31.31 -0.89 23.12
N LEU A 4 -31.57 -2.15 23.48
CA LEU A 4 -31.16 -3.32 22.67
C LEU A 4 -32.02 -3.52 21.41
N SER A 5 -33.30 -3.07 21.46
CA SER A 5 -34.24 -3.24 20.34
C SER A 5 -33.94 -2.31 19.16
N CYS A 6 -33.32 -1.15 19.40
CA CYS A 6 -32.98 -0.19 18.34
C CYS A 6 -31.74 -0.61 17.53
N GLY A 7 -30.78 -1.26 18.18
CA GLY A 7 -29.55 -1.74 17.51
C GLY A 7 -29.80 -2.89 16.53
N ILE A 8 -30.75 -3.78 16.87
CA ILE A 8 -31.13 -4.91 16.00
C ILE A 8 -31.90 -4.43 14.78
N LEU A 9 -32.68 -3.37 14.92
CA LEU A 9 -33.46 -2.81 13.81
C LEU A 9 -32.56 -2.08 12.79
N VAL A 10 -31.51 -1.40 13.24
CA VAL A 10 -30.55 -0.74 12.36
C VAL A 10 -29.69 -1.77 11.61
N LEU A 11 -29.33 -2.87 12.26
CA LEU A 11 -28.57 -3.96 11.63
C LEU A 11 -29.41 -4.71 10.57
N SER A 12 -30.72 -4.86 10.79
CA SER A 12 -31.61 -5.50 9.81
C SER A 12 -31.91 -4.62 8.59
N ILE A 13 -31.88 -3.31 8.72
CA ILE A 13 -32.04 -2.37 7.59
C ILE A 13 -30.79 -2.37 6.70
N LEU A 14 -29.60 -2.58 7.26
CA LEU A 14 -28.34 -2.71 6.48
C LEU A 14 -28.27 -4.01 5.67
N PHE A 15 -28.93 -5.07 6.08
CA PHE A 15 -28.96 -6.34 5.34
C PHE A 15 -30.12 -6.47 4.33
N GLY A 16 -31.15 -5.61 4.42
CA GLY A 16 -32.38 -5.72 3.62
C GLY A 16 -32.34 -5.05 2.24
N SER A 17 -31.29 -4.32 1.87
CA SER A 17 -31.20 -3.55 0.62
C SER A 17 -30.08 -3.96 -0.34
N VAL A 18 -29.50 -5.14 -0.19
CA VAL A 18 -28.35 -5.61 -1.02
C VAL A 18 -28.79 -6.23 -2.37
N THR A 19 -30.06 -6.13 -2.77
CA THR A 19 -30.53 -6.74 -4.02
C THR A 19 -30.42 -5.86 -5.26
N SER A 20 -29.74 -4.74 -5.20
CA SER A 20 -29.36 -3.94 -6.37
C SER A 20 -27.92 -3.47 -6.27
N ALA A 21 -26.99 -4.37 -5.92
CA ALA A 21 -25.58 -4.11 -6.16
C ALA A 21 -25.42 -3.87 -7.66
N GLN A 22 -24.99 -2.67 -8.03
CA GLN A 22 -24.64 -2.33 -9.41
C GLN A 22 -23.88 -3.51 -10.01
N GLN A 23 -24.39 -4.07 -11.09
CA GLN A 23 -23.60 -4.95 -11.95
C GLN A 23 -22.47 -4.09 -12.46
N PHE A 24 -21.28 -4.22 -11.84
CA PHE A 24 -20.07 -3.66 -12.40
C PHE A 24 -19.95 -4.22 -13.82
N LYS A 25 -19.98 -3.33 -14.82
CA LYS A 25 -19.80 -3.73 -16.20
C LYS A 25 -18.48 -4.49 -16.27
N SER A 26 -18.51 -5.64 -16.94
CA SER A 26 -17.34 -6.46 -17.23
C SER A 26 -16.52 -5.81 -18.36
N ASP A 27 -16.06 -4.58 -18.15
CA ASP A 27 -15.07 -3.97 -19.02
C ASP A 27 -13.72 -4.65 -18.75
N VAL A 28 -12.88 -4.71 -19.75
CA VAL A 28 -11.55 -5.34 -19.65
C VAL A 28 -10.77 -4.71 -18.51
N SER A 29 -10.32 -5.53 -17.56
CA SER A 29 -9.41 -5.09 -16.50
C SER A 29 -8.16 -4.46 -17.12
N LYS A 30 -7.69 -3.36 -16.52
CA LYS A 30 -6.45 -2.70 -16.89
C LYS A 30 -5.25 -3.21 -16.09
N LYS A 31 -5.37 -4.35 -15.41
CA LYS A 31 -4.28 -4.98 -14.65
C LYS A 31 -3.04 -5.14 -15.53
N GLY A 32 -1.87 -4.77 -14.99
CA GLY A 32 -0.60 -4.86 -15.69
C GLY A 32 -0.36 -3.72 -16.71
N THR A 33 -1.16 -2.67 -16.70
CA THR A 33 -0.99 -1.50 -17.58
C THR A 33 -0.41 -0.28 -16.86
N THR A 34 0.11 -0.46 -15.64
CA THR A 34 0.77 0.59 -14.86
C THR A 34 2.24 0.24 -14.65
N ALA A 35 3.08 1.27 -14.52
CA ALA A 35 4.45 1.14 -14.04
C ALA A 35 4.45 1.09 -12.50
N ALA A 36 5.57 0.68 -11.91
CA ALA A 36 5.78 0.68 -10.46
C ALA A 36 4.66 -0.03 -9.68
N SER A 37 4.19 -1.18 -10.15
CA SER A 37 3.12 -1.97 -9.54
C SER A 37 3.41 -2.35 -8.07
N PHE A 38 4.68 -2.36 -7.64
CA PHE A 38 5.07 -2.59 -6.26
C PHE A 38 4.49 -1.56 -5.27
N LEU A 39 4.12 -0.36 -5.76
CA LEU A 39 3.43 0.66 -4.96
C LEU A 39 2.00 0.25 -4.54
N SER A 40 1.43 -0.77 -5.16
CA SER A 40 0.11 -1.33 -4.78
C SER A 40 0.20 -2.41 -3.71
N ILE A 41 1.41 -2.87 -3.35
CA ILE A 41 1.61 -3.88 -2.31
C ILE A 41 1.41 -3.21 -0.95
N SER A 42 0.45 -3.73 -0.17
CA SER A 42 0.12 -3.24 1.16
C SER A 42 1.35 -3.19 2.08
N GLN A 43 1.56 -2.10 2.79
CA GLN A 43 2.64 -1.94 3.75
C GLN A 43 2.10 -2.01 5.19
N GLY A 44 2.90 -2.57 6.11
CA GLY A 44 2.54 -2.77 7.51
C GLY A 44 1.76 -4.06 7.75
N ALA A 45 2.30 -4.95 8.60
CA ALA A 45 1.65 -6.22 8.95
C ALA A 45 0.30 -5.98 9.64
N ARG A 46 0.19 -4.94 10.49
CA ARG A 46 -1.05 -4.57 11.16
C ARG A 46 -2.16 -4.23 10.17
N ALA A 47 -1.89 -3.35 9.21
CA ALA A 47 -2.86 -2.92 8.21
C ALA A 47 -3.26 -4.06 7.27
N ALA A 48 -2.28 -4.87 6.85
CA ALA A 48 -2.53 -6.04 6.00
C ALA A 48 -3.41 -7.08 6.71
N ALA A 49 -3.19 -7.31 8.01
CA ALA A 49 -3.99 -8.23 8.82
C ALA A 49 -5.46 -7.77 8.98
N MET A 50 -5.72 -6.47 8.85
CA MET A 50 -7.06 -5.90 8.81
C MET A 50 -7.66 -5.88 7.38
N GLY A 51 -7.25 -6.81 6.50
CA GLY A 51 -7.75 -6.85 5.12
C GLY A 51 -7.40 -5.61 4.30
N SER A 52 -6.39 -4.84 4.70
CA SER A 52 -6.06 -3.54 4.10
C SER A 52 -7.15 -2.46 4.22
N ALA A 53 -8.08 -2.59 5.16
CA ALA A 53 -9.06 -1.56 5.54
C ALA A 53 -8.44 -0.64 6.60
N PHE A 54 -7.65 0.35 6.16
CA PHE A 54 -6.81 1.11 7.09
C PHE A 54 -6.79 2.63 6.85
N VAL A 55 -7.42 3.14 5.80
CA VAL A 55 -7.35 4.57 5.44
C VAL A 55 -7.96 5.50 6.49
N ALA A 56 -9.01 5.06 7.18
CA ALA A 56 -9.62 5.81 8.29
C ALA A 56 -8.92 5.52 9.62
N VAL A 57 -8.36 4.32 9.79
CA VAL A 57 -7.60 3.93 11.00
C VAL A 57 -6.28 4.67 11.06
N ALA A 58 -5.40 4.51 10.12
CA ALA A 58 -4.08 5.15 9.90
C ALA A 58 -3.57 5.96 11.10
N ASP A 59 -3.13 5.26 12.16
CA ASP A 59 -2.71 5.83 13.44
C ASP A 59 -1.33 5.34 13.89
N ASP A 60 -0.56 4.76 12.96
CA ASP A 60 0.83 4.35 13.12
C ASP A 60 1.71 4.87 11.97
N TRP A 61 3.01 4.55 11.96
CA TRP A 61 3.97 5.07 10.98
C TRP A 61 3.73 4.55 9.56
N SER A 62 2.99 3.43 9.38
CA SER A 62 2.55 2.96 8.07
C SER A 62 1.48 3.88 7.43
N ALA A 63 0.94 4.83 8.19
CA ALA A 63 0.03 5.86 7.71
C ALA A 63 0.60 6.63 6.50
N MET A 64 1.92 6.78 6.39
CA MET A 64 2.55 7.39 5.21
C MET A 64 2.19 6.69 3.90
N TYR A 65 1.93 5.39 3.93
CA TYR A 65 1.46 4.61 2.79
C TYR A 65 -0.07 4.66 2.63
N TRP A 66 -0.82 4.60 3.74
CA TRP A 66 -2.28 4.46 3.71
C TRP A 66 -3.03 5.78 3.61
N ASN A 67 -2.67 6.72 4.47
CA ASN A 67 -3.27 8.05 4.59
C ASN A 67 -2.29 8.99 5.31
N PRO A 68 -1.56 9.83 4.59
CA PRO A 68 -0.52 10.66 5.21
C PRO A 68 -1.05 11.62 6.29
N ALA A 69 -2.35 11.94 6.32
CA ALA A 69 -2.93 12.72 7.41
C ALA A 69 -2.81 12.03 8.77
N GLY A 70 -2.67 10.70 8.79
CA GLY A 70 -2.54 9.93 10.02
C GLY A 70 -1.32 10.29 10.84
N ILE A 71 -0.18 10.67 10.23
CA ILE A 71 1.03 11.02 10.97
C ILE A 71 0.87 12.28 11.83
N ALA A 72 -0.13 13.12 11.59
CA ALA A 72 -0.40 14.30 12.43
C ALA A 72 -0.73 13.93 13.88
N THR A 73 -1.25 12.70 14.10
CA THR A 73 -1.63 12.20 15.43
C THR A 73 -0.83 10.98 15.88
N THR A 74 0.09 10.50 15.03
CA THR A 74 0.98 9.37 15.36
C THR A 74 2.09 9.86 16.31
N PRO A 75 2.46 9.09 17.35
CA PRO A 75 3.58 9.43 18.23
C PRO A 75 4.90 9.40 17.44
N ASN A 76 5.95 9.98 18.02
CA ASN A 76 7.30 9.91 17.47
C ASN A 76 7.77 8.44 17.42
N GLY A 77 8.42 8.05 16.33
CA GLY A 77 8.95 6.71 16.24
C GLY A 77 9.20 6.25 14.81
N VAL A 78 9.50 4.95 14.71
CA VAL A 78 9.86 4.29 13.44
C VAL A 78 9.23 2.91 13.37
N THR A 79 9.03 2.45 12.15
CA THR A 79 8.59 1.08 11.85
C THR A 79 9.46 0.49 10.76
N PHE A 80 9.72 -0.80 10.85
CA PHE A 80 10.28 -1.63 9.79
C PHE A 80 9.29 -2.73 9.48
N ASP A 81 8.98 -2.93 8.21
CA ASP A 81 8.08 -3.98 7.71
C ASP A 81 8.80 -4.80 6.64
N HIS A 82 8.73 -6.12 6.78
CA HIS A 82 9.21 -7.08 5.80
C HIS A 82 8.05 -7.91 5.27
N THR A 83 7.90 -7.95 3.97
CA THR A 83 6.90 -8.75 3.26
C THR A 83 7.60 -9.81 2.43
N GLN A 84 7.38 -11.06 2.73
CA GLN A 84 7.75 -12.17 1.85
C GLN A 84 6.66 -12.33 0.81
N TRP A 85 6.99 -11.96 -0.43
CA TRP A 85 6.11 -12.06 -1.58
C TRP A 85 6.33 -13.39 -2.31
N PHE A 86 5.47 -13.71 -3.28
CA PHE A 86 5.69 -14.90 -4.11
C PHE A 86 6.94 -14.74 -5.00
N ALA A 87 7.41 -15.87 -5.57
CA ALA A 87 8.61 -15.96 -6.43
C ALA A 87 9.90 -15.46 -5.75
N ASP A 88 10.05 -15.70 -4.44
CA ASP A 88 11.21 -15.31 -3.63
C ASP A 88 11.52 -13.79 -3.67
N ILE A 89 10.52 -12.98 -3.96
CA ILE A 89 10.63 -11.53 -3.90
C ILE A 89 10.36 -11.07 -2.47
N GLY A 90 11.24 -10.24 -1.93
CA GLY A 90 11.03 -9.55 -0.65
C GLY A 90 10.74 -8.08 -0.86
N TYR A 91 9.85 -7.50 -0.04
CA TYR A 91 9.67 -6.06 0.04
C TYR A 91 9.95 -5.60 1.47
N ASN A 92 10.71 -4.53 1.57
CA ASN A 92 11.03 -3.89 2.84
C ASN A 92 10.45 -2.47 2.84
N PHE A 93 9.80 -2.11 3.93
CA PHE A 93 9.28 -0.77 4.14
C PHE A 93 9.80 -0.26 5.48
N VAL A 94 10.37 0.93 5.44
CA VAL A 94 10.81 1.66 6.64
C VAL A 94 10.08 2.98 6.65
N ALA A 95 9.49 3.35 7.76
CA ALA A 95 8.88 4.67 7.92
C ALA A 95 9.09 5.18 9.33
N GLY A 96 9.17 6.50 9.47
CA GLY A 96 9.25 7.14 10.77
C GLY A 96 8.70 8.55 10.69
N SER A 97 8.18 9.03 11.81
CA SER A 97 7.67 10.40 11.91
C SER A 97 7.99 11.05 13.26
N VAL A 98 8.09 12.36 13.20
CA VAL A 98 8.28 13.21 14.37
C VAL A 98 7.17 14.26 14.38
N ASN A 99 6.47 14.33 15.50
CA ASN A 99 5.44 15.32 15.74
C ASN A 99 6.10 16.61 16.32
N LEU A 100 5.85 17.73 15.65
CA LEU A 100 6.40 19.05 16.00
C LEU A 100 5.37 19.93 16.74
N GLY A 101 4.36 19.34 17.34
CA GLY A 101 3.29 20.02 18.05
C GLY A 101 2.37 20.79 17.09
N SER A 102 2.15 22.07 17.37
CA SER A 102 1.24 22.91 16.57
C SER A 102 1.70 23.16 15.12
N ILE A 103 2.97 22.89 14.81
CA ILE A 103 3.50 23.05 13.46
C ILE A 103 3.10 21.86 12.57
N GLY A 104 2.70 20.73 13.16
CA GLY A 104 2.34 19.50 12.46
C GLY A 104 3.35 18.38 12.68
N ALA A 105 3.39 17.41 11.78
CA ALA A 105 4.31 16.27 11.83
C ALA A 105 5.04 16.12 10.49
N ILE A 106 6.30 15.70 10.57
CA ILE A 106 7.13 15.35 9.41
C ILE A 106 7.46 13.87 9.50
N GLY A 107 7.40 13.18 8.35
CA GLY A 107 7.78 11.78 8.25
C GLY A 107 8.62 11.50 7.02
N MET A 108 9.34 10.39 7.05
CA MET A 108 10.08 9.85 5.92
C MET A 108 9.78 8.37 5.76
N SER A 109 9.69 7.89 4.52
CA SER A 109 9.59 6.46 4.26
C SER A 109 10.42 6.02 3.08
N LEU A 110 10.80 4.74 3.11
CA LEU A 110 11.52 4.06 2.06
C LEU A 110 10.87 2.69 1.83
N THR A 111 10.45 2.42 0.61
CA THR A 111 10.06 1.08 0.15
C THR A 111 11.11 0.56 -0.80
N SER A 112 11.55 -0.67 -0.64
CA SER A 112 12.52 -1.31 -1.54
C SER A 112 12.17 -2.77 -1.78
N SER A 113 12.44 -3.27 -2.99
CA SER A 113 12.36 -4.70 -3.30
C SER A 113 13.71 -5.37 -3.11
N THR A 114 13.68 -6.65 -2.70
CA THR A 114 14.81 -7.57 -2.73
C THR A 114 14.45 -8.69 -3.69
N ILE A 115 15.16 -8.75 -4.82
CA ILE A 115 14.91 -9.71 -5.90
C ILE A 115 16.24 -10.38 -6.20
N GLY A 116 16.23 -11.72 -6.24
CA GLY A 116 17.43 -12.52 -6.54
C GLY A 116 17.95 -12.30 -7.95
N ASP A 117 19.20 -12.65 -8.17
CA ASP A 117 19.82 -12.61 -9.49
C ASP A 117 19.18 -13.61 -10.43
N MET A 118 18.94 -13.17 -11.65
CA MET A 118 18.37 -13.97 -12.74
C MET A 118 19.41 -14.23 -13.82
N LYS A 119 19.43 -15.45 -14.38
CA LYS A 119 20.34 -15.79 -15.48
C LYS A 119 19.92 -15.10 -16.77
N VAL A 120 20.86 -14.56 -17.51
CA VAL A 120 20.65 -14.11 -18.89
C VAL A 120 20.61 -15.35 -19.79
N THR A 121 19.49 -15.57 -20.45
CA THR A 121 19.31 -16.67 -21.41
C THR A 121 19.12 -16.13 -22.81
N THR A 122 19.56 -16.88 -23.81
CA THR A 122 19.37 -16.58 -25.22
C THR A 122 18.92 -17.83 -25.97
N VAL A 123 18.45 -17.69 -27.21
CA VAL A 123 18.08 -18.82 -28.06
C VAL A 123 19.24 -19.82 -28.23
N ASN A 124 20.48 -19.32 -28.25
CA ASN A 124 21.69 -20.15 -28.40
C ASN A 124 22.27 -20.64 -27.08
N ALA A 125 21.81 -20.12 -25.94
CA ALA A 125 22.25 -20.48 -24.60
C ALA A 125 21.04 -20.51 -23.64
N PRO A 126 20.14 -21.51 -23.78
CA PRO A 126 18.89 -21.57 -22.99
C PRO A 126 19.14 -21.84 -21.50
N ASP A 127 20.25 -22.48 -21.16
CA ASP A 127 20.65 -22.75 -19.76
C ASP A 127 21.35 -21.56 -19.08
N GLY A 128 21.63 -20.51 -19.83
CA GLY A 128 22.28 -19.28 -19.38
C GLY A 128 23.57 -18.97 -20.14
N THR A 129 23.85 -17.69 -20.31
CA THR A 129 25.08 -17.18 -20.97
C THR A 129 26.27 -17.10 -20.02
N GLY A 130 26.06 -17.31 -18.72
CA GLY A 130 27.01 -17.04 -17.64
C GLY A 130 26.85 -15.63 -17.03
N GLU A 131 26.13 -14.74 -17.69
CA GLU A 131 25.76 -13.44 -17.13
C GLU A 131 24.52 -13.56 -16.24
N VAL A 132 24.43 -12.69 -15.24
CA VAL A 132 23.26 -12.51 -14.38
C VAL A 132 22.78 -11.07 -14.42
N PHE A 133 21.50 -10.86 -14.16
CA PHE A 133 20.91 -9.55 -13.99
C PHE A 133 19.96 -9.52 -12.79
N ASN A 134 19.69 -8.37 -12.29
CA ASN A 134 18.72 -8.18 -11.22
C ASN A 134 17.76 -7.03 -11.55
N MET A 135 16.68 -7.00 -10.76
CA MET A 135 15.70 -5.92 -10.75
C MET A 135 15.73 -5.23 -9.39
N SER A 136 15.56 -3.93 -9.37
CA SER A 136 15.50 -3.11 -8.18
C SER A 136 14.36 -2.11 -8.29
N GLN A 137 13.57 -2.02 -7.24
CA GLN A 137 12.44 -1.09 -7.14
C GLN A 137 12.60 -0.33 -5.83
N VAL A 138 12.50 0.99 -5.90
CA VAL A 138 12.68 1.87 -4.74
C VAL A 138 11.65 2.99 -4.81
N ALA A 139 11.01 3.29 -3.69
CA ALA A 139 10.23 4.51 -3.51
C ALA A 139 10.65 5.19 -2.21
N PHE A 140 11.08 6.44 -2.32
CA PHE A 140 11.43 7.30 -1.19
C PHE A 140 10.39 8.40 -1.07
N SER A 141 9.94 8.71 0.14
CA SER A 141 8.99 9.79 0.37
C SER A 141 9.28 10.62 1.61
N VAL A 142 8.79 11.85 1.59
CA VAL A 142 8.82 12.79 2.73
C VAL A 142 7.43 13.32 2.95
N ALA A 143 6.82 12.99 4.08
CA ALA A 143 5.47 13.40 4.40
C ALA A 143 5.44 14.62 5.32
N TYR A 144 4.41 15.43 5.14
CA TYR A 144 4.01 16.47 6.08
C TYR A 144 2.52 16.36 6.34
N ALA A 145 2.13 16.41 7.61
CA ALA A 145 0.73 16.45 8.00
C ALA A 145 0.50 17.45 9.14
N ILE A 146 -0.68 18.03 9.15
CA ILE A 146 -1.08 18.97 10.16
C ILE A 146 -2.54 18.74 10.60
N GLN A 147 -2.78 18.87 11.88
CA GLN A 147 -4.11 18.86 12.45
C GLN A 147 -4.65 20.30 12.41
N LEU A 148 -5.61 20.55 11.53
CA LEU A 148 -6.19 21.89 11.33
C LEU A 148 -7.21 22.25 12.43
N THR A 149 -7.90 21.22 12.94
CA THR A 149 -8.80 21.32 14.10
C THR A 149 -8.63 20.06 14.94
N ASP A 150 -9.20 20.02 16.15
CA ASP A 150 -9.15 18.82 17.01
C ASP A 150 -9.67 17.55 16.34
N ASN A 151 -10.50 17.70 15.31
CA ASN A 151 -11.16 16.61 14.63
C ASN A 151 -10.74 16.41 13.17
N PHE A 152 -9.94 17.31 12.59
CA PHE A 152 -9.62 17.27 11.17
C PHE A 152 -8.12 17.45 10.91
N ALA A 153 -7.55 16.48 10.21
CA ALA A 153 -6.15 16.50 9.80
C ALA A 153 -6.03 16.33 8.27
N ILE A 154 -5.00 16.94 7.71
CA ILE A 154 -4.60 16.78 6.31
C ILE A 154 -3.13 16.37 6.24
N GLY A 155 -2.76 15.68 5.17
CA GLY A 155 -1.38 15.26 4.95
C GLY A 155 -1.03 15.15 3.47
N PHE A 156 0.25 15.39 3.19
CA PHE A 156 0.86 15.30 1.87
C PHE A 156 2.13 14.47 1.96
N ASN A 157 2.39 13.66 0.94
CA ASN A 157 3.52 12.75 0.91
C ASN A 157 4.12 12.70 -0.51
N PRO A 158 4.88 13.75 -0.94
CA PRO A 158 5.67 13.66 -2.15
C PRO A 158 6.65 12.50 -2.10
N LYS A 159 6.75 11.77 -3.22
CA LYS A 159 7.60 10.59 -3.35
C LYS A 159 8.36 10.58 -4.67
N PHE A 160 9.54 10.02 -4.63
CA PHE A 160 10.35 9.67 -5.79
C PHE A 160 10.32 8.16 -5.97
N VAL A 161 10.00 7.71 -7.18
CA VAL A 161 9.90 6.30 -7.56
C VAL A 161 10.96 5.97 -8.58
N TYR A 162 11.66 4.86 -8.39
CA TYR A 162 12.71 4.39 -9.26
C TYR A 162 12.60 2.88 -9.46
N GLU A 163 12.67 2.45 -10.71
CA GLU A 163 12.75 1.04 -11.10
C GLU A 163 13.94 0.84 -12.04
N ARG A 164 14.61 -0.28 -11.86
CA ARG A 164 15.69 -0.73 -12.74
C ARG A 164 15.54 -2.21 -13.00
N ILE A 165 15.67 -2.60 -14.25
CA ILE A 165 15.84 -3.98 -14.65
C ILE A 165 17.04 -4.06 -15.57
N TRP A 166 18.05 -4.82 -15.15
CA TRP A 166 19.32 -4.96 -15.86
C TRP A 166 19.94 -3.59 -16.20
N LYS A 167 20.02 -3.25 -17.53
CA LYS A 167 20.61 -2.02 -18.06
C LYS A 167 19.57 -0.96 -18.43
N MET A 168 18.35 -1.12 -17.97
CA MET A 168 17.25 -0.18 -18.19
C MET A 168 16.72 0.35 -16.87
N SER A 169 16.29 1.60 -16.86
CA SER A 169 15.70 2.23 -15.68
C SER A 169 14.58 3.19 -16.03
N ALA A 170 13.72 3.42 -15.07
CA ALA A 170 12.64 4.40 -15.14
C ALA A 170 12.53 5.12 -13.79
N ASN A 171 12.09 6.37 -13.80
CA ASN A 171 11.81 7.13 -12.59
C ASN A 171 10.60 8.04 -12.78
N ALA A 172 9.97 8.41 -11.67
CA ALA A 172 8.88 9.38 -11.63
C ALA A 172 8.79 10.07 -10.28
N MET A 173 8.21 11.27 -10.28
CA MET A 173 7.75 11.96 -9.08
C MET A 173 6.24 11.77 -8.95
N ALA A 174 5.80 11.52 -7.73
CA ALA A 174 4.38 11.40 -7.38
C ALA A 174 4.10 12.08 -6.04
N ILE A 175 2.83 12.23 -5.71
CA ILE A 175 2.36 12.74 -4.44
C ILE A 175 1.18 11.92 -3.95
N ASP A 176 1.16 11.63 -2.66
CA ASP A 176 -0.03 11.15 -1.98
C ASP A 176 -0.63 12.29 -1.16
N MET A 177 -1.94 12.28 -1.06
CA MET A 177 -2.69 13.25 -0.28
C MET A 177 -3.71 12.50 0.57
N GLY A 178 -3.95 12.99 1.77
CA GLY A 178 -4.90 12.36 2.65
C GLY A 178 -5.59 13.32 3.60
N VAL A 179 -6.77 12.92 4.03
CA VAL A 179 -7.54 13.61 5.07
C VAL A 179 -8.08 12.59 6.07
N LYS A 180 -8.18 13.01 7.31
CA LYS A 180 -8.75 12.23 8.39
C LYS A 180 -9.68 13.12 9.21
N TYR A 181 -10.91 12.65 9.43
CA TYR A 181 -11.93 13.39 10.14
C TYR A 181 -12.57 12.52 11.22
N ARG A 182 -12.41 12.95 12.46
CA ARG A 182 -13.12 12.38 13.60
C ARG A 182 -14.49 13.05 13.69
N THR A 183 -15.52 12.25 13.42
CA THR A 183 -16.90 12.78 13.39
C THR A 183 -17.41 13.12 14.80
N PRO A 184 -18.46 13.94 14.92
CA PRO A 184 -19.12 14.18 16.22
C PRO A 184 -19.81 12.94 16.83
N PHE A 185 -19.96 11.88 16.03
CA PHE A 185 -20.52 10.61 16.51
C PHE A 185 -19.41 9.79 17.19
N ASP A 186 -19.72 9.30 18.39
CA ASP A 186 -18.72 8.59 19.21
C ASP A 186 -18.11 7.41 18.46
N GLY A 187 -16.79 7.39 18.43
CA GLY A 187 -15.98 6.33 17.83
C GLY A 187 -15.95 6.28 16.30
N ILE A 188 -16.63 7.18 15.57
CA ILE A 188 -16.64 7.16 14.10
C ILE A 188 -15.59 8.08 13.52
N VAL A 189 -14.70 7.52 12.69
CA VAL A 189 -13.65 8.22 11.96
C VAL A 189 -13.82 8.00 10.47
N LEU A 190 -13.70 9.07 9.68
CA LEU A 190 -13.65 9.03 8.22
C LEU A 190 -12.23 9.30 7.75
N GLY A 191 -11.79 8.58 6.74
CA GLY A 191 -10.51 8.77 6.07
C GLY A 191 -10.67 8.77 4.57
N MET A 192 -9.91 9.62 3.88
CA MET A 192 -9.82 9.60 2.42
C MET A 192 -8.37 9.77 2.03
N SER A 193 -7.93 9.07 0.97
CA SER A 193 -6.60 9.26 0.40
C SER A 193 -6.61 9.09 -1.10
N ILE A 194 -5.74 9.85 -1.75
CA ILE A 194 -5.33 9.67 -3.14
C ILE A 194 -3.86 9.34 -3.09
N SER A 195 -3.45 8.22 -3.65
CA SER A 195 -2.05 7.80 -3.68
C SER A 195 -1.54 7.61 -5.09
N ASN A 196 -0.23 7.85 -5.27
CA ASN A 196 0.49 7.71 -6.53
C ASN A 196 0.02 8.65 -7.65
N PHE A 197 -0.48 9.84 -7.31
CA PHE A 197 -0.77 10.87 -8.30
C PHE A 197 0.54 11.49 -8.79
N GLY A 198 0.92 11.25 -10.04
CA GLY A 198 2.25 11.69 -10.50
C GLY A 198 2.50 11.52 -11.99
N GLN A 199 3.78 11.62 -12.33
CA GLN A 199 4.28 11.51 -13.68
C GLN A 199 4.19 10.07 -14.20
N LYS A 200 4.11 9.92 -15.52
CA LYS A 200 4.29 8.62 -16.16
C LYS A 200 5.76 8.23 -16.16
N MET A 201 6.02 6.94 -16.11
CA MET A 201 7.35 6.35 -16.20
C MET A 201 7.61 5.82 -17.61
N ARG A 202 8.84 6.01 -18.06
CA ARG A 202 9.35 5.40 -19.29
C ARG A 202 10.65 4.66 -18.99
N MET A 203 10.73 3.41 -19.40
CA MET A 203 11.93 2.61 -19.26
C MET A 203 12.91 2.98 -20.38
N THR A 204 14.12 3.46 -20.03
CA THR A 204 15.18 3.84 -20.96
C THR A 204 16.49 3.18 -20.58
N GLY A 205 17.41 3.03 -21.52
CA GLY A 205 18.75 2.49 -21.23
C GLY A 205 19.34 1.68 -22.38
N GLN A 206 20.50 1.06 -22.11
CA GLN A 206 21.31 0.43 -23.14
C GLN A 206 20.61 -0.71 -23.91
N ASN A 207 19.66 -1.41 -23.28
CA ASN A 207 18.94 -2.50 -23.93
C ASN A 207 17.87 -2.01 -24.93
N ALA A 208 17.55 -0.72 -24.93
CA ALA A 208 16.70 -0.10 -25.95
C ALA A 208 17.48 0.33 -27.19
N VAL A 209 18.81 0.32 -27.15
CA VAL A 209 19.64 0.72 -28.28
C VAL A 209 19.74 -0.42 -29.29
N VAL A 210 19.36 -0.15 -30.52
CA VAL A 210 19.47 -1.06 -31.67
C VAL A 210 20.29 -0.42 -32.77
N LEU A 211 20.93 -1.25 -33.60
CA LEU A 211 21.56 -0.75 -34.82
C LEU A 211 20.50 -0.68 -35.92
N TYR A 212 20.32 0.48 -36.48
CA TYR A 212 19.32 0.77 -37.50
C TYR A 212 20.00 1.15 -38.82
N ASP A 213 19.52 0.55 -39.90
CA ASP A 213 19.87 0.90 -41.26
C ASP A 213 18.73 1.73 -41.87
N ALA A 214 19.00 3.01 -42.16
CA ALA A 214 18.00 3.93 -42.67
C ALA A 214 17.66 3.69 -44.16
N ASP A 215 18.58 3.05 -44.90
CA ASP A 215 18.40 2.70 -46.32
C ASP A 215 19.03 1.32 -46.63
N PRO A 216 18.33 0.22 -46.33
CA PRO A 216 18.85 -1.12 -46.57
C PRO A 216 19.12 -1.44 -48.06
N ALA A 217 18.61 -0.62 -48.97
CA ALA A 217 18.80 -0.78 -50.41
C ALA A 217 20.14 -0.15 -50.91
N SER A 218 20.77 0.69 -50.09
CA SER A 218 22.01 1.38 -50.43
C SER A 218 23.19 0.79 -49.68
N SER A 219 24.18 0.27 -50.40
CA SER A 219 25.44 -0.21 -49.80
C SER A 219 26.43 0.92 -49.49
N ALA A 220 26.10 2.16 -49.81
CA ALA A 220 26.98 3.32 -49.63
C ALA A 220 26.63 4.14 -48.36
N ASN A 221 25.60 3.77 -47.62
CA ASN A 221 25.20 4.45 -46.38
C ASN A 221 25.83 3.77 -45.14
N ASN A 222 25.68 4.42 -43.96
CA ASN A 222 26.01 3.80 -42.69
C ASN A 222 24.83 2.95 -42.22
N GLY A 223 24.86 1.64 -42.47
CA GLY A 223 23.85 0.68 -42.03
C GLY A 223 23.89 0.34 -40.53
N ARG A 224 24.65 1.07 -39.71
CA ARG A 224 24.80 0.81 -38.27
C ARG A 224 24.66 2.09 -37.43
N VAL A 225 23.60 2.83 -37.66
CA VAL A 225 23.29 4.03 -36.87
C VAL A 225 22.67 3.57 -35.54
N PRO A 226 23.24 3.94 -34.38
CA PRO A 226 22.59 3.68 -33.09
C PRO A 226 21.21 4.39 -33.04
N ALA A 227 20.14 3.63 -32.86
CA ALA A 227 18.78 4.12 -32.69
C ALA A 227 18.23 3.58 -31.37
N GLU A 228 17.34 4.33 -30.72
CA GLU A 228 16.69 3.89 -29.49
C GLU A 228 15.24 3.45 -29.80
N MET A 229 14.92 2.22 -29.39
CA MET A 229 13.53 1.76 -29.42
C MET A 229 12.73 2.56 -28.39
N SER A 230 11.66 3.20 -28.83
CA SER A 230 10.76 3.91 -27.94
C SER A 230 9.94 2.92 -27.12
N THR A 231 10.14 2.91 -25.82
CA THR A 231 9.25 2.25 -24.86
C THR A 231 8.08 3.19 -24.54
N GLY A 232 6.90 2.63 -24.26
CA GLY A 232 5.73 3.45 -23.93
C GLY A 232 5.87 4.19 -22.59
N ASP A 233 5.05 5.23 -22.43
CA ASP A 233 4.87 5.95 -21.16
C ASP A 233 3.75 5.29 -20.37
N TRP A 234 4.04 4.80 -19.16
CA TRP A 234 3.11 4.08 -18.31
C TRP A 234 2.78 4.89 -17.06
N ALA A 235 1.50 5.00 -16.73
CA ALA A 235 1.05 5.69 -15.53
C ALA A 235 1.45 4.91 -14.28
N LEU A 236 1.60 5.63 -13.15
CA LEU A 236 1.68 5.01 -11.83
C LEU A 236 0.30 4.45 -11.41
N PRO A 237 0.24 3.46 -10.49
CA PRO A 237 -1.01 2.87 -10.02
C PRO A 237 -1.74 3.85 -9.09
N LEU A 238 -2.42 4.83 -9.68
CA LEU A 238 -3.23 5.80 -8.96
C LEU A 238 -4.35 5.07 -8.23
N ASN A 239 -4.52 5.37 -6.94
CA ASN A 239 -5.56 4.75 -6.14
C ASN A 239 -6.26 5.78 -5.26
N PHE A 240 -7.57 5.86 -5.38
CA PHE A 240 -8.44 6.63 -4.50
C PHE A 240 -9.10 5.70 -3.48
N ARG A 241 -9.04 6.07 -2.21
CA ARG A 241 -9.60 5.28 -1.10
C ARG A 241 -10.48 6.17 -0.23
N VAL A 242 -11.61 5.63 0.18
CA VAL A 242 -12.50 6.22 1.17
C VAL A 242 -12.80 5.17 2.22
N GLY A 243 -12.58 5.48 3.48
CA GLY A 243 -12.77 4.55 4.57
C GLY A 243 -13.57 5.13 5.72
N LEU A 244 -14.20 4.23 6.44
CA LEU A 244 -14.88 4.47 7.70
C LEU A 244 -14.33 3.50 8.73
N ALA A 245 -13.96 4.03 9.90
CA ALA A 245 -13.59 3.22 11.06
C ALA A 245 -14.55 3.50 12.22
N TYR A 246 -14.89 2.46 12.94
CA TYR A 246 -15.69 2.53 14.17
C TYR A 246 -14.86 2.00 15.35
N GLN A 247 -14.67 2.83 16.35
CA GLN A 247 -13.87 2.55 17.54
C GLN A 247 -14.73 2.77 18.79
N PRO A 248 -15.61 1.81 19.14
CA PRO A 248 -16.46 1.94 20.33
C PRO A 248 -15.62 1.96 21.61
N SER A 249 -16.07 2.73 22.61
CA SER A 249 -15.50 2.71 23.95
C SER A 249 -15.96 1.44 24.67
N LEU A 250 -15.03 0.50 24.92
CA LEU A 250 -15.29 -0.76 25.64
C LEU A 250 -14.66 -0.79 27.03
N GLY A 251 -14.26 0.38 27.57
CA GLY A 251 -13.49 0.51 28.82
C GLY A 251 -11.98 0.45 28.58
N ASP A 252 -11.21 0.51 29.68
CA ASP A 252 -9.76 0.75 29.59
C ASP A 252 -8.95 -0.46 29.10
N MET A 253 -9.45 -1.68 29.35
CA MET A 253 -8.73 -2.92 29.01
C MET A 253 -9.03 -3.45 27.61
N HIS A 254 -10.08 -2.96 26.96
CA HIS A 254 -10.59 -3.52 25.72
C HIS A 254 -10.71 -2.45 24.65
N ARG A 255 -10.00 -2.61 23.55
CA ARG A 255 -10.14 -1.74 22.38
C ARG A 255 -10.59 -2.57 21.18
N LEU A 256 -11.63 -2.13 20.51
CA LEU A 256 -12.13 -2.70 19.26
C LEU A 256 -12.05 -1.63 18.18
N VAL A 257 -11.57 -2.02 17.01
CA VAL A 257 -11.59 -1.19 15.79
C VAL A 257 -12.22 -2.02 14.69
N LEU A 258 -13.25 -1.49 14.06
CA LEU A 258 -13.86 -2.07 12.86
C LEU A 258 -13.67 -1.06 11.72
N ALA A 259 -13.25 -1.52 10.56
CA ALA A 259 -12.96 -0.65 9.42
C ALA A 259 -13.52 -1.21 8.12
N VAL A 260 -13.94 -0.30 7.25
CA VAL A 260 -14.39 -0.59 5.87
C VAL A 260 -13.80 0.48 4.97
N ASP A 261 -13.10 0.06 3.93
CA ASP A 261 -12.49 0.93 2.92
C ASP A 261 -13.04 0.58 1.53
N ALA A 262 -13.55 1.57 0.81
CA ALA A 262 -13.85 1.48 -0.61
C ALA A 262 -12.63 1.96 -1.42
N MET A 263 -12.25 1.20 -2.44
CA MET A 263 -11.09 1.44 -3.28
C MET A 263 -11.52 1.65 -4.73
N HIS A 264 -10.92 2.65 -5.37
CA HIS A 264 -11.07 2.93 -6.80
C HIS A 264 -9.68 3.08 -7.44
N PRO A 265 -9.02 1.97 -7.79
CA PRO A 265 -7.73 1.99 -8.48
C PRO A 265 -7.90 2.35 -9.97
N SER A 266 -6.86 2.96 -10.57
CA SER A 266 -6.88 3.33 -12.00
C SER A 266 -6.68 2.14 -12.94
N ASP A 267 -6.14 1.05 -12.43
CA ASP A 267 -5.71 -0.14 -13.18
C ASP A 267 -6.48 -1.43 -12.83
N ASP A 268 -7.45 -1.34 -11.95
CA ASP A 268 -8.30 -2.47 -11.58
C ASP A 268 -9.75 -2.01 -11.34
N TYR A 269 -10.64 -2.95 -11.03
CA TYR A 269 -12.01 -2.68 -10.65
C TYR A 269 -12.10 -2.16 -9.20
N GLU A 270 -13.20 -1.47 -8.92
CA GLU A 270 -13.55 -1.05 -7.57
C GLU A 270 -13.72 -2.26 -6.67
N SER A 271 -13.30 -2.10 -5.43
CA SER A 271 -13.41 -3.14 -4.42
C SER A 271 -13.63 -2.56 -3.04
N VAL A 272 -14.03 -3.42 -2.12
CA VAL A 272 -14.24 -3.07 -0.72
C VAL A 272 -13.37 -3.96 0.15
N ASN A 273 -12.69 -3.36 1.11
CA ASN A 273 -11.93 -4.06 2.13
C ASN A 273 -12.66 -3.92 3.48
N VAL A 274 -12.63 -4.96 4.28
CA VAL A 274 -13.18 -4.93 5.64
C VAL A 274 -12.19 -5.52 6.61
N GLY A 275 -12.13 -4.98 7.82
CA GLY A 275 -11.22 -5.48 8.84
C GLY A 275 -11.62 -5.12 10.25
N GLY A 276 -11.04 -5.86 11.19
CA GLY A 276 -11.22 -5.63 12.60
C GLY A 276 -9.94 -5.89 13.38
N GLU A 277 -9.77 -5.13 14.45
CA GLU A 277 -8.69 -5.28 15.42
C GLU A 277 -9.30 -5.29 16.82
N TYR A 278 -8.97 -6.30 17.59
CA TYR A 278 -9.27 -6.34 19.02
C TYR A 278 -7.95 -6.33 19.80
N THR A 279 -7.82 -5.38 20.71
CA THR A 279 -6.64 -5.25 21.58
C THR A 279 -7.04 -5.41 23.04
N PHE A 280 -6.34 -6.29 23.74
CA PHE A 280 -6.49 -6.54 25.16
C PHE A 280 -5.35 -5.86 25.93
N ASP A 281 -5.71 -5.07 26.93
CA ASP A 281 -4.81 -4.36 27.86
C ASP A 281 -3.71 -3.53 27.15
N GLY A 282 -3.99 -3.05 25.94
CA GLY A 282 -2.99 -2.33 25.14
C GLY A 282 -1.77 -3.19 24.72
N PHE A 283 -1.70 -4.45 25.16
CA PHE A 283 -0.57 -5.35 25.01
C PHE A 283 -0.74 -6.32 23.85
N LEU A 284 -1.83 -7.09 23.84
CA LEU A 284 -2.05 -8.16 22.85
C LEU A 284 -3.16 -7.78 21.89
N SER A 285 -2.89 -7.87 20.58
CA SER A 285 -3.84 -7.54 19.52
C SER A 285 -4.09 -8.75 18.63
N PHE A 286 -5.36 -8.99 18.29
CA PHE A 286 -5.80 -9.94 17.27
C PHE A 286 -6.48 -9.20 16.15
N ARG A 287 -6.22 -9.59 14.91
CA ARG A 287 -6.70 -8.93 13.72
C ARG A 287 -7.22 -9.93 12.70
N GLY A 288 -8.25 -9.53 12.00
CA GLY A 288 -8.77 -10.28 10.87
C GLY A 288 -9.40 -9.34 9.87
N GLY A 289 -9.35 -9.71 8.61
CA GLY A 289 -9.92 -8.92 7.56
C GLY A 289 -10.15 -9.70 6.27
N TYR A 290 -10.82 -9.06 5.35
CA TYR A 290 -11.06 -9.57 4.01
C TYR A 290 -10.79 -8.44 3.00
N LYS A 291 -9.93 -8.72 2.05
CA LYS A 291 -9.54 -7.77 1.00
C LYS A 291 -10.29 -8.07 -0.29
N ALA A 292 -10.57 -7.02 -1.06
CA ALA A 292 -11.16 -7.11 -2.39
C ALA A 292 -12.52 -7.83 -2.43
N LEU A 293 -13.38 -7.56 -1.43
CA LEU A 293 -14.78 -8.00 -1.47
C LEU A 293 -15.43 -7.51 -2.78
N PHE A 294 -16.28 -8.36 -3.35
CA PHE A 294 -17.03 -8.15 -4.59
C PHE A 294 -16.16 -8.11 -5.86
N LEU A 295 -14.83 -8.20 -5.76
CA LEU A 295 -13.96 -8.30 -6.91
C LEU A 295 -13.96 -9.75 -7.42
N LYS A 296 -14.44 -9.94 -8.65
CA LYS A 296 -14.39 -11.26 -9.30
C LYS A 296 -12.95 -11.64 -9.60
N GLU A 297 -12.61 -12.92 -9.36
CA GLU A 297 -11.29 -13.47 -9.63
C GLU A 297 -10.15 -12.79 -8.87
N SER A 298 -10.44 -12.26 -7.67
CA SER A 298 -9.41 -11.79 -6.79
C SER A 298 -8.62 -12.96 -6.21
N GLU A 299 -7.29 -12.89 -6.28
CA GLU A 299 -6.42 -13.85 -5.61
C GLU A 299 -6.26 -13.51 -4.12
N GLU A 300 -6.40 -12.24 -3.74
CA GLU A 300 -6.37 -11.82 -2.35
C GLU A 300 -7.74 -12.02 -1.69
N SER A 301 -7.75 -12.57 -0.48
CA SER A 301 -8.98 -12.88 0.23
C SER A 301 -8.89 -12.53 1.72
N PHE A 302 -8.87 -13.52 2.60
CA PHE A 302 -8.83 -13.26 4.04
C PHE A 302 -7.38 -13.04 4.51
N SER A 303 -7.26 -12.25 5.55
CA SER A 303 -6.02 -12.05 6.30
C SER A 303 -6.26 -12.21 7.79
N LEU A 304 -5.25 -12.72 8.47
CA LEU A 304 -5.23 -12.89 9.92
C LEU A 304 -3.92 -12.38 10.46
N GLY A 305 -3.92 -11.86 11.67
CA GLY A 305 -2.71 -11.41 12.29
C GLY A 305 -2.83 -11.23 13.79
N PHE A 306 -1.68 -11.14 14.40
CA PHE A 306 -1.56 -10.82 15.84
C PHE A 306 -0.42 -9.82 16.04
N GLY A 307 -0.47 -9.10 17.14
CA GLY A 307 0.58 -8.15 17.52
C GLY A 307 0.73 -8.07 19.01
N ILE A 308 1.95 -7.78 19.43
CA ILE A 308 2.27 -7.48 20.82
C ILE A 308 2.88 -6.09 20.90
N ARG A 309 2.50 -5.34 21.94
CA ARG A 309 3.07 -4.02 22.23
C ARG A 309 3.49 -3.97 23.68
N GLN A 310 4.74 -3.65 23.93
CA GLN A 310 5.29 -3.54 25.27
C GLN A 310 5.87 -2.14 25.50
N GLN A 311 5.46 -1.51 26.57
CA GLN A 311 6.11 -0.31 27.08
C GLN A 311 7.30 -0.72 27.93
N ILE A 312 8.51 -0.26 27.59
CA ILE A 312 9.76 -0.72 28.22
C ILE A 312 10.19 0.26 29.31
N MET A 313 10.35 1.54 28.99
CA MET A 313 10.73 2.59 29.94
C MET A 313 10.12 3.92 29.54
N GLY A 314 9.46 4.59 30.46
CA GLY A 314 8.93 5.93 30.25
C GLY A 314 8.08 6.04 28.98
N HIS A 315 8.61 6.65 27.94
CA HIS A 315 7.93 6.86 26.67
C HIS A 315 8.30 5.81 25.60
N LEU A 316 9.29 4.92 25.85
CA LEU A 316 9.73 3.94 24.87
C LEU A 316 8.76 2.75 24.80
N SER A 317 8.16 2.54 23.63
CA SER A 317 7.31 1.40 23.34
C SER A 317 7.88 0.59 22.16
N LEU A 318 7.88 -0.74 22.28
CA LEU A 318 8.18 -1.65 21.19
C LEU A 318 6.92 -2.41 20.80
N SER A 319 6.71 -2.61 19.52
CA SER A 319 5.68 -3.52 19.01
C SER A 319 6.22 -4.42 17.92
N ALA A 320 5.67 -5.64 17.88
CA ALA A 320 5.92 -6.62 16.84
C ALA A 320 4.58 -7.14 16.34
N ASP A 321 4.39 -7.16 15.05
CA ASP A 321 3.16 -7.57 14.40
C ASP A 321 3.46 -8.62 13.35
N TYR A 322 2.62 -9.64 13.25
CA TYR A 322 2.65 -10.68 12.24
C TYR A 322 1.33 -10.71 11.48
N CYS A 323 1.40 -10.93 10.18
CA CYS A 323 0.26 -11.08 9.32
C CYS A 323 0.45 -12.24 8.34
N TYR A 324 -0.59 -13.03 8.21
CA TYR A 324 -0.79 -14.03 7.18
C TYR A 324 -1.88 -13.55 6.24
N VAL A 325 -1.60 -13.56 4.94
CA VAL A 325 -2.56 -13.19 3.87
C VAL A 325 -2.72 -14.38 2.93
N ASN A 326 -3.94 -14.85 2.78
CA ASN A 326 -4.24 -15.87 1.78
C ASN A 326 -4.28 -15.26 0.38
N PHE A 327 -3.49 -15.85 -0.53
CA PHE A 327 -3.31 -15.36 -1.89
C PHE A 327 -3.79 -16.37 -2.94
N GLY A 328 -4.85 -17.08 -2.63
CA GLY A 328 -5.57 -17.98 -3.53
C GLY A 328 -4.66 -19.02 -4.21
N ARG A 329 -4.53 -18.94 -5.54
CA ARG A 329 -3.71 -19.85 -6.35
C ARG A 329 -2.20 -19.62 -6.23
N LEU A 330 -1.79 -18.48 -5.71
CA LEU A 330 -0.40 -18.15 -5.41
C LEU A 330 -0.07 -18.58 -3.98
N ASN A 331 1.20 -18.62 -3.62
CA ASN A 331 1.60 -18.93 -2.26
C ASN A 331 1.15 -17.83 -1.30
N ASP A 332 0.83 -18.24 -0.09
CA ASP A 332 0.44 -17.32 0.97
C ASP A 332 1.55 -16.32 1.30
N ILE A 333 1.14 -15.10 1.63
CA ILE A 333 2.06 -14.01 1.92
C ILE A 333 2.18 -13.83 3.43
N GLN A 334 3.40 -13.69 3.89
CA GLN A 334 3.70 -13.40 5.28
C GLN A 334 4.33 -12.02 5.42
N LYS A 335 3.91 -11.29 6.46
CA LYS A 335 4.45 -9.98 6.80
C LYS A 335 4.80 -9.91 8.26
N ILE A 336 5.92 -9.24 8.53
CA ILE A 336 6.40 -8.99 9.89
C ILE A 336 6.73 -7.51 9.99
N SER A 337 6.17 -6.83 10.99
CA SER A 337 6.52 -5.45 11.30
C SER A 337 7.10 -5.36 12.71
N VAL A 338 8.12 -4.55 12.86
CA VAL A 338 8.68 -4.18 14.17
C VAL A 338 8.69 -2.66 14.26
N SER A 339 8.15 -2.13 15.34
CA SER A 339 8.02 -0.69 15.49
C SER A 339 8.49 -0.22 16.87
N MET A 340 9.06 0.97 16.92
CA MET A 340 9.54 1.62 18.13
C MET A 340 9.00 3.04 18.22
N GLY A 341 8.24 3.31 19.27
CA GLY A 341 7.77 4.65 19.64
C GLY A 341 8.57 5.23 20.80
N PHE A 342 8.83 6.55 20.78
CA PHE A 342 9.62 7.28 21.81
C PHE A 342 9.11 8.70 22.04
#